data_d607659da41825e5eef76b5356432cd5
#
_entry.id   d607659da41825e5eef76b5356432cd5
#
_cell.length_a   1.000
_cell.length_b   1.000
_cell.length_c   1.000
_cell.angle_alpha   90.00
_cell.angle_beta   90.00
_cell.angle_gamma   90.00
#
_symmetry.space_group_name_H-M   'P 1'
#
loop_
_entity.id
_entity.type
_entity.pdbx_description
1 polymer ?
#
loop_
_entity_poly.entity_id
_entity_poly.type
_entity_poly.pdbx_seq_one_letter_code
_entity_poly.pdbx_strand_id
1 'polypeptide(L)'
;MSGASTITLDEVAQWFAMPSPSTPRLGPTDAIATEKTIYHDSRLDRLFIWLFRRKMASALGQRDVGQGYGGFVTLSKQIVQGRNAQEQQALVATVLRSLVPAPVLWLIRTLFSPTRLVCELNAWFATQLFEWLVGPCEVTEVEITTEDGTQRRQRSGVHIKKCRYLEESQCVGLCVNLCKQPTQRFFTEDFGIPLTMTPNFEDFSCDMVFGQAPPPLDTETAYQQPCLV
;
A
#
# COMPACT_ATOMS: atom_id res chain seq x y z
N MET A 1 -32.65 -9.21 46.00
CA MET A 1 -33.81 -9.79 45.32
C MET A 1 -33.74 -9.27 43.87
N SER A 2 -33.28 -10.09 42.99
CA SER A 2 -33.00 -9.75 41.60
C SER A 2 -34.23 -10.10 40.75
N GLY A 3 -34.90 -9.10 40.22
CA GLY A 3 -36.03 -9.30 39.30
C GLY A 3 -35.52 -9.59 37.91
N ALA A 4 -35.58 -10.82 37.46
CA ALA A 4 -35.39 -11.20 36.09
C ALA A 4 -36.64 -10.80 35.28
N SER A 5 -36.52 -9.78 34.42
CA SER A 5 -37.59 -9.44 33.46
C SER A 5 -37.66 -10.52 32.39
N THR A 6 -38.78 -11.22 32.39
CA THR A 6 -39.09 -12.24 31.37
C THR A 6 -39.59 -11.51 30.11
N ILE A 7 -38.84 -11.62 29.02
CA ILE A 7 -39.23 -11.11 27.71
C ILE A 7 -40.44 -11.93 27.24
N THR A 8 -41.52 -11.27 26.87
CA THR A 8 -42.76 -11.92 26.40
C THR A 8 -42.70 -12.20 24.90
N LEU A 9 -43.43 -13.25 24.46
CA LEU A 9 -43.50 -13.63 23.03
C LEU A 9 -44.05 -12.48 22.15
N ASP A 10 -44.84 -11.59 22.68
CA ASP A 10 -45.34 -10.41 21.96
C ASP A 10 -44.26 -9.35 21.71
N GLU A 11 -43.30 -9.18 22.62
CA GLU A 11 -42.15 -8.30 22.41
C GLU A 11 -41.24 -8.84 21.32
N VAL A 12 -41.07 -10.15 21.24
CA VAL A 12 -40.29 -10.80 20.18
C VAL A 12 -40.98 -10.63 18.82
N ALA A 13 -42.33 -10.75 18.76
CA ALA A 13 -43.08 -10.57 17.53
C ALA A 13 -43.01 -9.12 16.99
N GLN A 14 -42.98 -8.11 17.88
CA GLN A 14 -42.77 -6.72 17.46
C GLN A 14 -41.40 -6.44 16.86
N TRP A 15 -40.37 -7.15 17.26
CA TRP A 15 -39.03 -7.02 16.67
C TRP A 15 -38.97 -7.50 15.22
N PHE A 16 -39.78 -8.51 14.86
CA PHE A 16 -39.88 -9.01 13.47
C PHE A 16 -40.84 -8.20 12.59
N ALA A 17 -41.67 -7.34 13.20
CA ALA A 17 -42.61 -6.49 12.49
C ALA A 17 -42.10 -5.08 12.15
N MET A 18 -40.86 -4.75 12.56
CA MET A 18 -40.26 -3.48 12.15
C MET A 18 -39.93 -3.55 10.65
N PRO A 19 -40.36 -2.57 9.83
CA PRO A 19 -39.91 -2.49 8.45
C PRO A 19 -38.40 -2.35 8.44
N SER A 20 -37.75 -3.20 7.69
CA SER A 20 -36.31 -3.09 7.43
C SER A 20 -35.99 -1.63 7.06
N PRO A 21 -34.92 -1.02 7.63
CA PRO A 21 -34.53 0.31 7.23
C PRO A 21 -34.36 0.27 5.71
N SER A 22 -35.14 1.08 5.01
CA SER A 22 -35.04 1.27 3.58
C SER A 22 -33.58 1.69 3.32
N THR A 23 -32.77 0.77 2.83
CA THR A 23 -31.48 1.12 2.22
C THR A 23 -31.77 2.25 1.25
N PRO A 24 -31.12 3.40 1.35
CA PRO A 24 -31.19 4.39 0.31
C PRO A 24 -30.80 3.65 -0.97
N ARG A 25 -31.72 3.56 -1.95
CA ARG A 25 -31.30 3.26 -3.32
C ARG A 25 -30.41 4.42 -3.70
N LEU A 26 -29.09 4.20 -3.62
CA LEU A 26 -28.15 4.97 -4.38
C LEU A 26 -28.66 4.87 -5.81
N GLY A 27 -29.09 6.00 -6.34
CA GLY A 27 -29.36 6.16 -7.77
C GLY A 27 -28.16 5.64 -8.56
N PRO A 28 -28.27 5.42 -9.86
CA PRO A 28 -27.12 5.05 -10.64
C PRO A 28 -26.06 6.12 -10.32
N THR A 29 -25.14 5.76 -9.43
CA THR A 29 -23.92 6.51 -9.22
C THR A 29 -23.34 6.51 -10.61
N ASP A 30 -23.27 7.68 -11.24
CA ASP A 30 -22.40 7.90 -12.37
C ASP A 30 -21.07 7.27 -11.95
N ALA A 31 -20.90 6.01 -12.38
CA ALA A 31 -19.60 5.37 -12.36
C ALA A 31 -18.78 6.34 -13.19
N ILE A 32 -17.99 7.16 -12.50
CA ILE A 32 -16.89 7.85 -13.11
C ILE A 32 -16.08 6.68 -13.67
N ALA A 33 -16.36 6.34 -14.92
CA ALA A 33 -15.52 5.48 -15.73
C ALA A 33 -14.22 6.27 -15.79
N THR A 34 -13.38 6.08 -14.78
CA THR A 34 -12.09 6.72 -14.71
C THR A 34 -11.34 6.20 -15.90
N GLU A 35 -11.25 7.04 -16.92
CA GLU A 35 -10.55 6.75 -18.16
C GLU A 35 -9.19 6.16 -17.78
N LYS A 36 -8.93 4.94 -18.28
CA LYS A 36 -7.72 4.21 -17.91
C LYS A 36 -6.50 5.04 -18.33
N THR A 37 -5.62 5.29 -17.38
CA THR A 37 -4.43 6.10 -17.62
C THR A 37 -3.48 5.36 -18.56
N ILE A 38 -3.00 6.06 -19.60
CA ILE A 38 -2.00 5.55 -20.53
C ILE A 38 -0.62 5.92 -20.00
N TYR A 39 0.17 4.91 -19.64
CA TYR A 39 1.54 5.09 -19.15
C TYR A 39 2.55 4.83 -20.26
N HIS A 40 3.55 5.69 -20.36
CA HIS A 40 4.65 5.58 -21.34
C HIS A 40 5.94 5.19 -20.63
N ASP A 41 6.27 3.90 -20.66
CA ASP A 41 7.48 3.40 -20.02
C ASP A 41 8.75 3.81 -20.77
N SER A 42 9.64 4.53 -20.12
CA SER A 42 10.99 4.84 -20.58
C SER A 42 11.86 3.58 -20.68
N ARG A 43 13.09 3.70 -21.19
CA ARG A 43 14.04 2.57 -21.21
C ARG A 43 14.42 2.12 -19.79
N LEU A 44 14.51 3.08 -18.86
CA LEU A 44 14.84 2.81 -17.47
C LEU A 44 13.67 2.12 -16.74
N ASP A 45 12.44 2.58 -16.97
CA ASP A 45 11.25 1.96 -16.40
C ASP A 45 11.12 0.50 -16.85
N ARG A 46 11.34 0.23 -18.15
CA ARG A 46 11.33 -1.14 -18.68
C ARG A 46 12.41 -2.02 -18.05
N LEU A 47 13.58 -1.46 -17.74
CA LEU A 47 14.63 -2.18 -17.02
C LEU A 47 14.20 -2.53 -15.61
N PHE A 48 13.62 -1.59 -14.86
CA PHE A 48 13.12 -1.85 -13.51
C PHE A 48 11.97 -2.85 -13.50
N ILE A 49 11.00 -2.71 -14.40
CA ILE A 49 9.89 -3.65 -14.58
C ILE A 49 10.44 -5.07 -14.83
N TRP A 50 11.41 -5.20 -15.75
CA TRP A 50 12.04 -6.49 -16.05
C TRP A 50 12.77 -7.06 -14.83
N LEU A 51 13.55 -6.24 -14.11
CA LEU A 51 14.30 -6.67 -12.93
C LEU A 51 13.36 -7.17 -11.82
N PHE A 52 12.31 -6.40 -11.50
CA PHE A 52 11.33 -6.78 -10.49
C PHE A 52 10.60 -8.05 -10.86
N ARG A 53 10.12 -8.16 -12.10
CA ARG A 53 9.46 -9.37 -12.60
C ARG A 53 10.35 -10.60 -12.46
N ARG A 54 11.61 -10.48 -12.87
CA ARG A 54 12.57 -11.58 -12.75
C ARG A 54 12.78 -12.02 -11.29
N LYS A 55 12.87 -11.06 -10.37
CA LYS A 55 13.00 -11.35 -8.94
C LYS A 55 11.73 -11.97 -8.36
N MET A 56 10.56 -11.49 -8.74
CA MET A 56 9.29 -12.08 -8.33
C MET A 56 9.11 -13.50 -8.86
N ALA A 57 9.39 -13.74 -10.12
CA ALA A 57 9.33 -15.07 -10.73
C ALA A 57 10.29 -16.05 -10.04
N SER A 58 11.52 -15.60 -9.74
CA SER A 58 12.50 -16.38 -8.99
C SER A 58 12.00 -16.73 -7.57
N ALA A 59 11.39 -15.76 -6.87
CA ALA A 59 10.82 -15.98 -5.53
C ALA A 59 9.62 -16.93 -5.55
N LEU A 60 8.88 -16.97 -6.66
CA LEU A 60 7.80 -17.94 -6.89
C LEU A 60 8.29 -19.32 -7.37
N GLY A 61 9.60 -19.49 -7.61
CA GLY A 61 10.15 -20.72 -8.14
C GLY A 61 9.78 -21.03 -9.59
N GLN A 62 9.44 -20.02 -10.38
CA GLN A 62 8.98 -20.17 -11.76
C GLN A 62 9.77 -19.30 -12.75
N ARG A 63 9.59 -19.57 -14.04
CA ARG A 63 10.17 -18.74 -15.10
C ARG A 63 9.30 -17.49 -15.31
N ASP A 64 9.95 -16.37 -15.59
CA ASP A 64 9.27 -15.13 -15.99
C ASP A 64 8.73 -15.28 -17.42
N VAL A 65 7.42 -15.41 -17.53
CA VAL A 65 6.72 -15.61 -18.82
C VAL A 65 5.92 -14.39 -19.27
N GLY A 66 5.87 -13.31 -18.47
CA GLY A 66 5.12 -12.11 -18.79
C GLY A 66 5.93 -11.07 -19.57
N GLN A 67 5.28 -10.02 -20.03
CA GLN A 67 5.90 -8.86 -20.65
C GLN A 67 5.40 -7.55 -20.03
N GLY A 68 6.26 -6.54 -19.99
CA GLY A 68 5.92 -5.21 -19.53
C GLY A 68 5.29 -5.17 -18.13
N TYR A 69 4.59 -4.12 -17.85
CA TYR A 69 3.93 -3.89 -16.56
C TYR A 69 2.77 -4.87 -16.30
N GLY A 70 2.02 -5.25 -17.34
CA GLY A 70 0.95 -6.26 -17.20
C GLY A 70 1.48 -7.62 -16.72
N GLY A 71 2.68 -8.02 -17.15
CA GLY A 71 3.35 -9.21 -16.61
C GLY A 71 3.73 -9.07 -15.14
N PHE A 72 4.13 -7.88 -14.68
CA PHE A 72 4.37 -7.58 -13.27
C PHE A 72 3.09 -7.73 -12.44
N VAL A 73 1.96 -7.18 -12.90
CA VAL A 73 0.66 -7.32 -12.23
C VAL A 73 0.20 -8.78 -12.21
N THR A 74 0.42 -9.53 -13.28
CA THR A 74 0.10 -10.97 -13.32
C THR A 74 0.88 -11.76 -12.27
N LEU A 75 2.19 -11.52 -12.13
CA LEU A 75 2.99 -12.14 -11.07
C LEU A 75 2.53 -11.73 -9.67
N SER A 76 2.12 -10.47 -9.48
CA SER A 76 1.53 -10.00 -8.22
C SER A 76 0.27 -10.79 -7.87
N LYS A 77 -0.64 -11.02 -8.83
CA LYS A 77 -1.84 -11.85 -8.63
C LYS A 77 -1.49 -13.30 -8.29
N GLN A 78 -0.44 -13.86 -8.87
CA GLN A 78 0.03 -15.22 -8.53
C GLN A 78 0.63 -15.31 -7.12
N ILE A 79 1.26 -14.25 -6.60
CA ILE A 79 1.73 -14.20 -5.21
C ILE A 79 0.57 -14.36 -4.23
N VAL A 80 -0.58 -13.79 -4.52
CA VAL A 80 -1.76 -13.83 -3.64
C VAL A 80 -2.44 -15.22 -3.65
N GLN A 81 -2.37 -15.95 -4.77
CA GLN A 81 -3.06 -17.22 -4.92
C GLN A 81 -2.54 -18.28 -3.94
N GLY A 82 -3.44 -18.78 -3.10
CA GLY A 82 -3.15 -19.86 -2.16
C GLY A 82 -2.27 -19.46 -0.97
N ARG A 83 -2.02 -18.17 -0.74
CA ARG A 83 -1.19 -17.65 0.36
C ARG A 83 -1.98 -16.71 1.25
N ASN A 84 -1.78 -16.81 2.55
CA ASN A 84 -2.30 -15.83 3.50
C ASN A 84 -1.50 -14.51 3.46
N ALA A 85 -1.99 -13.46 4.12
CA ALA A 85 -1.38 -12.14 4.09
C ALA A 85 0.10 -12.14 4.57
N GLN A 86 0.43 -12.92 5.58
CA GLN A 86 1.81 -13.00 6.10
C GLN A 86 2.76 -13.65 5.09
N GLU A 87 2.33 -14.73 4.43
CA GLU A 87 3.11 -15.40 3.38
C GLU A 87 3.32 -14.50 2.17
N GLN A 88 2.30 -13.74 1.78
CA GLN A 88 2.39 -12.75 0.70
C GLN A 88 3.43 -11.68 1.03
N GLN A 89 3.35 -11.08 2.21
CA GLN A 89 4.29 -10.05 2.69
C GLN A 89 5.71 -10.60 2.81
N ALA A 90 5.89 -11.81 3.33
CA ALA A 90 7.20 -12.45 3.47
C ALA A 90 7.87 -12.69 2.11
N LEU A 91 7.09 -13.11 1.11
CA LEU A 91 7.61 -13.31 -0.25
C LEU A 91 8.05 -11.98 -0.85
N VAL A 92 7.27 -10.92 -0.72
CA VAL A 92 7.65 -9.59 -1.23
C VAL A 92 8.87 -9.04 -0.48
N ALA A 93 8.95 -9.22 0.85
CA ALA A 93 10.14 -8.84 1.61
C ALA A 93 11.41 -9.53 1.08
N THR A 94 11.31 -10.82 0.70
CA THR A 94 12.41 -11.56 0.06
C THR A 94 12.79 -10.92 -1.28
N VAL A 95 11.80 -10.52 -2.09
CA VAL A 95 12.05 -9.83 -3.36
C VAL A 95 12.77 -8.51 -3.11
N LEU A 96 12.27 -7.66 -2.22
CA LEU A 96 12.87 -6.34 -1.91
C LEU A 96 14.31 -6.49 -1.41
N ARG A 97 14.57 -7.39 -0.46
CA ARG A 97 15.93 -7.66 0.04
C ARG A 97 16.86 -8.21 -1.03
N SER A 98 16.33 -8.88 -2.04
CA SER A 98 17.15 -9.39 -3.17
C SER A 98 17.56 -8.30 -4.16
N LEU A 99 16.93 -7.12 -4.11
CA LEU A 99 17.25 -5.97 -4.98
C LEU A 99 18.43 -5.16 -4.46
N VAL A 100 18.60 -5.12 -3.13
CA VAL A 100 19.67 -4.35 -2.50
C VAL A 100 20.60 -5.32 -1.74
N PRO A 101 21.90 -5.38 -2.06
CA PRO A 101 22.84 -6.26 -1.36
C PRO A 101 22.88 -5.96 0.15
N ALA A 102 22.93 -7.01 0.99
CA ALA A 102 22.95 -6.86 2.44
C ALA A 102 24.03 -5.92 2.99
N PRO A 103 25.29 -5.90 2.45
CA PRO A 103 26.30 -4.94 2.88
C PRO A 103 25.90 -3.48 2.61
N VAL A 104 25.15 -3.24 1.53
CA VAL A 104 24.66 -1.88 1.20
C VAL A 104 23.57 -1.45 2.17
N LEU A 105 22.64 -2.33 2.50
CA LEU A 105 21.60 -2.07 3.52
C LEU A 105 22.24 -1.78 4.88
N TRP A 106 23.20 -2.58 5.29
CA TRP A 106 23.95 -2.39 6.54
C TRP A 106 24.66 -1.01 6.55
N LEU A 107 25.32 -0.66 5.44
CA LEU A 107 26.01 0.63 5.30
C LEU A 107 25.02 1.81 5.40
N ILE A 108 23.91 1.74 4.67
CA ILE A 108 22.87 2.77 4.71
C ILE A 108 22.36 2.94 6.14
N ARG A 109 21.96 1.86 6.79
CA ARG A 109 21.42 1.88 8.16
C ARG A 109 22.43 2.41 9.19
N THR A 110 23.72 2.19 8.97
CA THR A 110 24.79 2.63 9.89
C THR A 110 25.15 4.10 9.69
N LEU A 111 25.15 4.57 8.44
CA LEU A 111 25.57 5.94 8.11
C LEU A 111 24.45 6.96 8.11
N PHE A 112 23.21 6.53 7.85
CA PHE A 112 22.08 7.44 7.68
C PHE A 112 21.05 7.23 8.80
N SER A 113 21.15 8.09 9.82
CA SER A 113 20.05 8.27 10.78
C SER A 113 18.87 8.96 10.09
N PRO A 114 17.62 8.76 10.51
CA PRO A 114 16.42 9.37 9.89
C PRO A 114 16.32 10.87 10.18
N THR A 115 17.36 11.63 9.82
CA THR A 115 17.37 13.08 9.91
C THR A 115 16.42 13.68 8.87
N ARG A 116 16.07 14.96 9.06
CA ARG A 116 15.26 15.71 8.10
C ARG A 116 15.80 15.58 6.68
N LEU A 117 17.10 15.84 6.49
CA LEU A 117 17.75 15.79 5.17
C LEU A 117 17.64 14.40 4.54
N VAL A 118 17.85 13.35 5.33
CA VAL A 118 17.75 11.96 4.83
C VAL A 118 16.33 11.63 4.41
N CYS A 119 15.32 12.03 5.18
CA CYS A 119 13.91 11.82 4.84
C CYS A 119 13.52 12.62 3.57
N GLU A 120 13.93 13.88 3.45
CA GLU A 120 13.67 14.71 2.26
C GLU A 120 14.37 14.14 1.01
N LEU A 121 15.60 13.64 1.16
CA LEU A 121 16.32 12.99 0.08
C LEU A 121 15.66 11.68 -0.38
N ASN A 122 15.15 10.88 0.57
CA ASN A 122 14.42 9.66 0.22
C ASN A 122 13.10 9.97 -0.49
N ALA A 123 12.36 11.02 -0.10
CA ALA A 123 11.17 11.45 -0.81
C ALA A 123 11.51 11.84 -2.26
N TRP A 124 12.57 12.62 -2.45
CA TRP A 124 13.04 12.99 -3.79
C TRP A 124 13.46 11.76 -4.60
N PHE A 125 14.25 10.84 -4.04
CA PHE A 125 14.62 9.59 -4.71
C PHE A 125 13.41 8.73 -5.07
N ALA A 126 12.43 8.66 -4.18
CA ALA A 126 11.21 7.89 -4.43
C ALA A 126 10.48 8.39 -5.68
N THR A 127 10.37 9.70 -5.88
CA THR A 127 9.75 10.27 -7.09
C THR A 127 10.53 9.98 -8.37
N GLN A 128 11.84 9.79 -8.29
CA GLN A 128 12.68 9.47 -9.46
C GLN A 128 12.73 7.96 -9.77
N LEU A 129 12.74 7.12 -8.74
CA LEU A 129 13.01 5.68 -8.89
C LEU A 129 11.75 4.83 -8.99
N PHE A 130 10.61 5.30 -8.46
CA PHE A 130 9.40 4.47 -8.35
C PHE A 130 8.24 4.92 -9.23
N GLU A 131 8.43 5.95 -10.05
CA GLU A 131 7.40 6.42 -10.99
C GLU A 131 6.93 5.30 -11.93
N TRP A 132 7.83 4.42 -12.37
CA TRP A 132 7.49 3.26 -13.17
C TRP A 132 6.49 2.31 -12.47
N LEU A 133 6.54 2.23 -11.14
CA LEU A 133 5.71 1.34 -10.32
C LEU A 133 4.35 1.96 -9.99
N VAL A 134 4.38 3.21 -9.52
CA VAL A 134 3.20 3.86 -8.93
C VAL A 134 2.58 4.92 -9.84
N GLY A 135 3.24 5.30 -10.93
CA GLY A 135 2.85 6.40 -11.80
C GLY A 135 3.36 7.75 -11.32
N PRO A 136 2.95 8.84 -11.98
CA PRO A 136 3.43 10.20 -11.68
C PRO A 136 3.21 10.58 -10.22
N CYS A 137 4.27 11.05 -9.59
CA CYS A 137 4.26 11.45 -8.19
C CYS A 137 5.12 12.71 -7.98
N GLU A 138 4.86 13.42 -6.88
CA GLU A 138 5.54 14.67 -6.56
C GLU A 138 5.90 14.74 -5.07
N VAL A 139 6.99 15.46 -4.77
CA VAL A 139 7.41 15.71 -3.39
C VAL A 139 6.50 16.77 -2.77
N THR A 140 5.97 16.48 -1.59
CA THR A 140 5.09 17.38 -0.83
C THR A 140 5.70 17.76 0.53
N GLU A 141 5.25 18.90 1.04
CA GLU A 141 5.55 19.31 2.41
C GLU A 141 4.53 18.67 3.36
N VAL A 142 5.03 18.08 4.44
CA VAL A 142 4.22 17.39 5.45
C VAL A 142 4.63 17.82 6.85
N GLU A 143 3.68 17.74 7.78
CA GLU A 143 3.95 17.85 9.21
C GLU A 143 4.15 16.44 9.77
N ILE A 144 5.29 16.19 10.40
CA ILE A 144 5.57 14.95 11.09
C ILE A 144 5.70 15.18 12.59
N THR A 145 5.30 14.19 13.36
CA THR A 145 5.57 14.14 14.80
C THR A 145 6.79 13.27 15.04
N THR A 146 7.86 13.85 15.54
CA THR A 146 9.10 13.15 15.89
C THR A 146 8.90 12.33 17.17
N GLU A 147 9.80 11.38 17.47
CA GLU A 147 9.71 10.50 18.64
C GLU A 147 9.67 11.26 19.96
N ASP A 148 10.26 12.46 20.03
CA ASP A 148 10.22 13.37 21.17
C ASP A 148 8.91 14.20 21.27
N GLY A 149 7.93 13.95 20.37
CA GLY A 149 6.65 14.66 20.33
C GLY A 149 6.69 16.02 19.65
N THR A 150 7.84 16.45 19.10
CA THR A 150 7.95 17.74 18.40
C THR A 150 7.32 17.65 17.02
N GLN A 151 6.47 18.61 16.69
CA GLN A 151 5.94 18.78 15.32
C GLN A 151 6.91 19.54 14.45
N ARG A 152 7.18 19.02 13.27
CA ARG A 152 8.12 19.61 12.32
C ARG A 152 7.59 19.54 10.90
N ARG A 153 7.70 20.65 10.17
CA ARG A 153 7.45 20.71 8.72
C ARG A 153 8.68 20.33 7.93
N GLN A 154 8.52 19.43 6.96
CA GLN A 154 9.60 19.00 6.07
C GLN A 154 9.07 18.52 4.72
N ARG A 155 9.93 18.54 3.69
CA ARG A 155 9.58 18.09 2.34
C ARG A 155 9.87 16.60 2.15
N SER A 156 9.33 15.77 3.04
CA SER A 156 9.51 14.32 3.04
C SER A 156 8.25 13.55 2.70
N GLY A 157 7.21 14.24 2.24
CA GLY A 157 6.02 13.62 1.65
C GLY A 157 6.22 13.32 0.17
N VAL A 158 5.55 12.28 -0.31
CA VAL A 158 5.39 11.96 -1.74
C VAL A 158 3.90 11.74 -1.98
N HIS A 159 3.32 12.55 -2.86
CA HIS A 159 1.94 12.40 -3.29
C HIS A 159 1.88 11.73 -4.66
N ILE A 160 1.21 10.59 -4.72
CA ILE A 160 0.90 9.84 -5.93
C ILE A 160 -0.52 10.18 -6.32
N LYS A 161 -0.72 10.92 -7.41
CA LYS A 161 -2.04 11.43 -7.84
C LYS A 161 -3.00 10.31 -8.22
N LYS A 162 -2.50 9.27 -8.88
CA LYS A 162 -3.25 8.08 -9.27
C LYS A 162 -2.29 6.91 -9.37
N CYS A 163 -2.40 5.97 -8.44
CA CYS A 163 -1.48 4.85 -8.34
C CYS A 163 -1.68 3.85 -9.49
N ARG A 164 -0.71 3.76 -10.39
CA ARG A 164 -0.69 2.81 -11.50
C ARG A 164 -0.89 1.36 -11.04
N TYR A 165 -0.24 0.98 -9.93
CA TYR A 165 -0.36 -0.37 -9.39
C TYR A 165 -1.77 -0.70 -8.93
N LEU A 166 -2.42 0.24 -8.24
CA LEU A 166 -3.80 0.08 -7.79
C LEU A 166 -4.78 0.11 -8.98
N GLU A 167 -4.58 1.02 -9.94
CA GLU A 167 -5.38 1.13 -11.17
C GLU A 167 -5.31 -0.15 -12.02
N GLU A 168 -4.11 -0.71 -12.22
CA GLU A 168 -3.91 -1.90 -13.05
C GLU A 168 -4.31 -3.21 -12.33
N SER A 169 -4.13 -3.27 -11.03
CA SER A 169 -4.45 -4.48 -10.25
C SER A 169 -5.92 -4.57 -9.87
N GLN A 170 -6.59 -3.43 -9.64
CA GLN A 170 -7.95 -3.28 -9.15
C GLN A 170 -8.22 -4.08 -7.86
N CYS A 171 -7.20 -4.13 -6.97
CA CYS A 171 -7.27 -5.00 -5.80
C CYS A 171 -6.64 -4.36 -4.56
N VAL A 172 -7.47 -4.11 -3.54
CA VAL A 172 -7.04 -3.59 -2.23
C VAL A 172 -6.01 -4.53 -1.58
N GLY A 173 -6.25 -5.83 -1.62
CA GLY A 173 -5.34 -6.82 -1.03
C GLY A 173 -3.94 -6.80 -1.66
N LEU A 174 -3.83 -6.61 -2.98
CA LEU A 174 -2.55 -6.43 -3.65
C LEU A 174 -1.85 -5.14 -3.20
N CYS A 175 -2.58 -4.03 -3.10
CA CYS A 175 -2.05 -2.78 -2.59
C CYS A 175 -1.53 -2.94 -1.16
N VAL A 176 -2.33 -3.49 -0.25
CA VAL A 176 -1.99 -3.59 1.17
C VAL A 176 -0.87 -4.60 1.42
N ASN A 177 -1.02 -5.83 0.90
CA ASN A 177 -0.12 -6.94 1.24
C ASN A 177 1.17 -6.99 0.40
N LEU A 178 1.15 -6.49 -0.84
CA LEU A 178 2.32 -6.57 -1.73
C LEU A 178 3.02 -5.22 -1.92
N CYS A 179 2.35 -4.09 -1.66
CA CYS A 179 2.95 -2.77 -1.78
C CYS A 179 3.11 -2.12 -0.40
N LYS A 180 2.01 -1.69 0.24
CA LYS A 180 2.05 -0.88 1.46
C LYS A 180 2.86 -1.52 2.58
N GLN A 181 2.41 -2.66 3.08
CA GLN A 181 3.00 -3.28 4.27
C GLN A 181 4.47 -3.70 4.08
N PRO A 182 4.84 -4.41 2.99
CA PRO A 182 6.22 -4.79 2.78
C PRO A 182 7.15 -3.59 2.57
N THR A 183 6.67 -2.53 1.92
CA THR A 183 7.47 -1.32 1.67
C THR A 183 7.69 -0.55 2.98
N GLN A 184 6.64 -0.30 3.77
CA GLN A 184 6.77 0.34 5.08
C GLN A 184 7.75 -0.42 5.97
N ARG A 185 7.61 -1.74 6.01
CA ARG A 185 8.48 -2.59 6.81
C ARG A 185 9.93 -2.57 6.33
N PHE A 186 10.16 -2.67 5.03
CA PHE A 186 11.49 -2.63 4.42
C PHE A 186 12.21 -1.30 4.71
N PHE A 187 11.54 -0.17 4.54
CA PHE A 187 12.13 1.13 4.86
C PHE A 187 12.39 1.28 6.36
N THR A 188 11.46 0.87 7.21
CA THR A 188 11.61 1.00 8.66
C THR A 188 12.68 0.05 9.22
N GLU A 189 12.63 -1.24 8.85
CA GLU A 189 13.49 -2.27 9.44
C GLU A 189 14.85 -2.42 8.73
N ASP A 190 14.86 -2.42 7.39
CA ASP A 190 16.06 -2.69 6.61
C ASP A 190 16.84 -1.41 6.28
N PHE A 191 16.17 -0.30 5.97
CA PHE A 191 16.79 1.01 5.74
C PHE A 191 16.97 1.85 7.01
N GLY A 192 16.17 1.62 8.04
CA GLY A 192 16.18 2.42 9.27
C GLY A 192 15.51 3.80 9.12
N ILE A 193 14.68 3.99 8.11
CA ILE A 193 13.93 5.22 7.83
C ILE A 193 12.43 4.90 7.94
N PRO A 194 11.74 5.36 9.01
CA PRO A 194 10.31 5.14 9.14
C PRO A 194 9.55 5.67 7.92
N LEU A 195 8.58 4.90 7.46
CA LEU A 195 7.75 5.25 6.32
C LEU A 195 6.30 4.91 6.60
N THR A 196 5.42 5.88 6.46
CA THR A 196 3.96 5.67 6.45
C THR A 196 3.43 5.84 5.04
N MET A 197 2.52 4.94 4.64
CA MET A 197 1.81 5.01 3.35
C MET A 197 0.31 5.01 3.59
N THR A 198 -0.42 5.94 2.96
CA THR A 198 -1.86 6.11 3.11
C THR A 198 -2.53 6.06 1.73
N PRO A 199 -2.91 4.88 1.24
CA PRO A 199 -3.64 4.76 -0.01
C PRO A 199 -5.10 5.22 0.17
N ASN A 200 -5.60 5.93 -0.84
CA ASN A 200 -7.01 6.26 -1.00
C ASN A 200 -7.60 5.37 -2.11
N PHE A 201 -8.59 4.55 -1.78
CA PHE A 201 -9.18 3.59 -2.70
C PHE A 201 -10.35 4.16 -3.52
N GLU A 202 -10.75 5.41 -3.25
CA GLU A 202 -11.80 6.09 -4.01
C GLU A 202 -11.26 6.71 -5.30
N ASP A 203 -10.10 7.37 -5.21
CA ASP A 203 -9.46 8.09 -6.32
C ASP A 203 -8.13 7.47 -6.77
N PHE A 204 -7.70 6.39 -6.10
CA PHE A 204 -6.43 5.69 -6.33
C PHE A 204 -5.18 6.53 -6.01
N SER A 205 -5.32 7.63 -5.29
CA SER A 205 -4.17 8.37 -4.78
C SER A 205 -3.47 7.63 -3.63
N CYS A 206 -2.25 8.03 -3.33
CA CYS A 206 -1.53 7.50 -2.16
C CYS A 206 -0.52 8.54 -1.67
N ASP A 207 -0.53 8.77 -0.36
CA ASP A 207 0.48 9.60 0.30
C ASP A 207 1.51 8.73 0.99
N MET A 208 2.79 9.07 0.81
CA MET A 208 3.92 8.45 1.50
C MET A 208 4.63 9.52 2.32
N VAL A 209 4.95 9.22 3.58
CA VAL A 209 5.63 10.16 4.49
C VAL A 209 6.86 9.49 5.09
N PHE A 210 8.04 9.94 4.65
CA PHE A 210 9.32 9.49 5.20
C PHE A 210 9.65 10.22 6.50
N GLY A 211 10.08 9.46 7.51
CA GLY A 211 10.36 9.95 8.86
C GLY A 211 9.18 9.83 9.82
N GLN A 212 8.04 9.29 9.37
CA GLN A 212 6.88 9.00 10.20
C GLN A 212 6.68 7.50 10.32
N ALA A 213 6.59 7.00 11.55
CA ALA A 213 6.31 5.59 11.80
C ALA A 213 4.88 5.23 11.35
N PRO A 214 4.69 4.05 10.72
CA PRO A 214 3.36 3.60 10.34
C PRO A 214 2.51 3.31 11.59
N PRO A 215 1.17 3.45 11.48
CA PRO A 215 0.27 3.06 12.56
C PRO A 215 0.39 1.55 12.86
N PRO A 216 0.06 1.12 14.09
CA PRO A 216 -0.03 -0.30 14.42
C PRO A 216 -0.99 -1.05 13.51
N LEU A 217 -0.69 -2.33 13.22
CA LEU A 217 -1.47 -3.13 12.27
C LEU A 217 -2.94 -3.33 12.67
N ASP A 218 -3.24 -3.35 13.96
CA ASP A 218 -4.60 -3.48 14.51
C ASP A 218 -5.46 -2.23 14.28
N THR A 219 -4.82 -1.07 14.07
CA THR A 219 -5.49 0.20 13.76
C THR A 219 -5.48 0.53 12.27
N GLU A 220 -4.92 -0.35 11.45
CA GLU A 220 -4.74 -0.11 10.01
C GLU A 220 -6.07 -0.22 9.24
N THR A 221 -6.62 0.93 8.89
CA THR A 221 -7.93 1.02 8.20
C THR A 221 -7.94 0.41 6.80
N ALA A 222 -6.80 0.31 6.14
CA ALA A 222 -6.69 -0.27 4.81
C ALA A 222 -7.10 -1.75 4.75
N TYR A 223 -6.97 -2.50 5.87
CA TYR A 223 -7.46 -3.89 5.96
C TYR A 223 -8.98 -4.02 6.04
N GLN A 224 -9.68 -2.93 6.35
CA GLN A 224 -11.14 -2.93 6.48
C GLN A 224 -11.84 -2.58 5.15
N GLN A 225 -11.07 -2.22 4.14
CA GLN A 225 -11.62 -1.82 2.84
C GLN A 225 -12.09 -3.05 2.03
N PRO A 226 -13.26 -2.97 1.38
CA PRO A 226 -13.74 -4.02 0.50
C PRO A 226 -12.88 -4.14 -0.76
N CYS A 227 -13.01 -5.26 -1.46
CA CYS A 227 -12.43 -5.39 -2.80
C CYS A 227 -13.05 -4.37 -3.77
N LEU A 228 -12.27 -3.91 -4.74
CA LEU A 228 -12.71 -2.93 -5.75
C LEU A 228 -13.53 -3.56 -6.89
N VAL A 229 -13.54 -4.89 -7.00
CA VAL A 229 -14.28 -5.71 -7.95
C VAL A 229 -14.97 -6.86 -7.24
#